data_9ab135dbb9f450129dea9efea061133f
#
_entry.id   9ab135dbb9f450129dea9efea061133f
#
_cell.length_a   1.000
_cell.length_b   1.000
_cell.length_c   1.000
_cell.angle_alpha   90.00
_cell.angle_beta   90.00
_cell.angle_gamma   90.00
#
_symmetry.space_group_name_H-M   'P 1'
#
loop_
_entity.id
_entity.type
_entity.pdbx_description
1 polymer ?
#
loop_
_entity_poly.entity_id
_entity_poly.type
_entity_poly.pdbx_seq_one_letter_code
_entity_poly.pdbx_strand_id
1 'polypeptide(L)'
;LLAAGDRSFNRITVDSDTSTNDSCMLSATGVSSVDIDVDEQAHEQFVQMLNEVCLELAQGIIRDGEGATKFVAVEVGSSESRSDSLNIAYAIANSPLMKTALFASDANWGRLVMAIGKAPVDIDVNKLDIFLGDVQLMKKGQKALDYTEKAGSDVMAEEEILIRVELNAGSIRETVWTSDLSHEYVRINAEYRT
;
A
#
# COMPACT_ATOMS: atom_id res chain seq x y z
N LEU A 1 -0.52 -20.60 4.12
CA LEU A 1 -1.35 -19.73 3.29
C LEU A 1 -1.83 -18.49 4.03
N LEU A 2 -2.41 -18.61 5.24
CA LEU A 2 -2.93 -17.44 6.00
C LEU A 2 -1.87 -16.37 6.25
N ALA A 3 -0.65 -16.75 6.64
CA ALA A 3 0.44 -15.81 6.86
C ALA A 3 0.90 -15.10 5.56
N ALA A 4 0.91 -15.82 4.43
CA ALA A 4 1.20 -15.23 3.13
C ALA A 4 0.08 -14.27 2.69
N GLY A 5 -1.19 -14.66 2.86
CA GLY A 5 -2.34 -13.80 2.59
C GLY A 5 -2.34 -12.51 3.41
N ASP A 6 -1.94 -12.59 4.70
CA ASP A 6 -1.84 -11.42 5.58
C ASP A 6 -0.75 -10.43 5.15
N ARG A 7 0.25 -10.87 4.39
CA ARG A 7 1.34 -10.03 3.88
C ARG A 7 1.15 -9.61 2.42
N SER A 8 0.09 -10.05 1.77
CA SER A 8 -0.19 -9.83 0.35
C SER A 8 -1.62 -9.36 0.11
N PHE A 9 -2.58 -10.26 -0.04
CA PHE A 9 -3.98 -9.94 -0.35
C PHE A 9 -4.65 -9.09 0.73
N ASN A 10 -4.28 -9.26 2.00
CA ASN A 10 -4.74 -8.41 3.09
C ASN A 10 -3.97 -7.09 3.20
N ARG A 11 -3.19 -6.72 2.17
CA ARG A 11 -2.42 -5.46 2.10
C ARG A 11 -2.73 -4.66 0.85
N ILE A 12 -3.78 -5.03 0.13
CA ILE A 12 -4.22 -4.30 -1.04
C ILE A 12 -5.59 -3.69 -0.80
N THR A 13 -5.87 -2.58 -1.48
CA THR A 13 -7.20 -1.96 -1.50
C THR A 13 -7.39 -1.15 -2.77
N VAL A 14 -8.53 -1.29 -3.43
CA VAL A 14 -8.92 -0.47 -4.58
C VAL A 14 -9.80 0.69 -4.12
N ASP A 15 -10.88 0.42 -3.40
CA ASP A 15 -11.90 1.38 -3.02
C ASP A 15 -12.38 1.29 -1.55
N SER A 16 -11.68 0.53 -0.73
CA SER A 16 -11.98 0.18 0.66
C SER A 16 -13.02 -0.91 0.90
N ASP A 17 -13.77 -1.30 -0.13
CA ASP A 17 -14.70 -2.42 -0.01
C ASP A 17 -13.96 -3.76 -0.15
N THR A 18 -14.53 -4.79 0.46
CA THR A 18 -14.01 -6.16 0.40
C THR A 18 -14.88 -7.00 -0.51
N SER A 19 -14.25 -7.90 -1.27
CA SER A 19 -15.00 -8.86 -2.08
C SER A 19 -15.83 -9.80 -1.21
N THR A 20 -17.00 -10.17 -1.72
CA THR A 20 -17.92 -11.11 -1.06
C THR A 20 -17.68 -12.56 -1.45
N ASN A 21 -16.93 -12.84 -2.52
CA ASN A 21 -16.86 -14.15 -3.17
C ASN A 21 -15.51 -14.53 -3.76
N ASP A 22 -14.47 -13.68 -3.62
CA ASP A 22 -13.11 -14.04 -4.02
C ASP A 22 -12.52 -15.08 -3.08
N SER A 23 -11.67 -15.94 -3.62
CA SER A 23 -11.01 -16.99 -2.86
C SER A 23 -9.55 -17.15 -3.26
N CYS A 24 -8.71 -17.43 -2.27
CA CYS A 24 -7.32 -17.83 -2.48
C CYS A 24 -7.14 -19.28 -2.05
N MET A 25 -6.74 -20.15 -2.98
CA MET A 25 -6.58 -21.58 -2.73
C MET A 25 -5.16 -22.03 -3.02
N LEU A 26 -4.62 -22.84 -2.12
CA LEU A 26 -3.35 -23.54 -2.31
C LEU A 26 -3.64 -25.05 -2.40
N SER A 27 -3.23 -25.68 -3.50
CA SER A 27 -3.40 -27.12 -3.72
C SER A 27 -2.04 -27.79 -3.75
N ALA A 28 -1.90 -28.87 -2.97
CA ALA A 28 -0.72 -29.73 -2.96
C ALA A 28 -1.11 -31.15 -3.39
N THR A 29 -0.45 -31.70 -4.41
CA THR A 29 -0.78 -33.01 -4.95
C THR A 29 -0.18 -34.19 -4.14
N GLY A 30 0.82 -33.90 -3.30
CA GLY A 30 1.52 -34.93 -2.51
C GLY A 30 2.42 -35.86 -3.33
N VAL A 31 2.68 -35.56 -4.61
CA VAL A 31 3.53 -36.43 -5.49
C VAL A 31 5.03 -36.12 -5.39
N SER A 32 5.41 -35.03 -4.74
CA SER A 32 6.83 -34.70 -4.50
C SER A 32 7.42 -35.65 -3.45
N SER A 33 8.70 -35.98 -3.62
CA SER A 33 9.48 -36.74 -2.60
C SER A 33 10.01 -35.80 -1.48
N VAL A 34 9.78 -34.50 -1.60
CA VAL A 34 10.18 -33.52 -0.59
C VAL A 34 9.11 -33.43 0.49
N ASP A 35 9.49 -33.64 1.73
CA ASP A 35 8.62 -33.52 2.89
C ASP A 35 8.99 -32.21 3.65
N ILE A 36 8.16 -31.18 3.50
CA ILE A 36 8.40 -29.87 4.11
C ILE A 36 8.14 -29.86 5.63
N ASP A 37 7.54 -30.90 6.20
CA ASP A 37 7.31 -30.98 7.64
C ASP A 37 8.55 -31.52 8.39
N VAL A 38 9.48 -32.16 7.70
CA VAL A 38 10.72 -32.72 8.28
C VAL A 38 12.00 -32.07 7.74
N ASP A 39 11.94 -31.44 6.56
CA ASP A 39 13.05 -30.68 5.96
C ASP A 39 12.86 -29.19 6.18
N GLU A 40 13.52 -28.65 7.21
CA GLU A 40 13.43 -27.23 7.60
C GLU A 40 13.85 -26.27 6.47
N GLN A 41 14.88 -26.63 5.71
CA GLN A 41 15.34 -25.81 4.58
C GLN A 41 14.29 -25.78 3.46
N ALA A 42 13.70 -26.93 3.13
CA ALA A 42 12.62 -27.00 2.15
C ALA A 42 11.38 -26.25 2.61
N HIS A 43 11.07 -26.29 3.92
CA HIS A 43 9.98 -25.51 4.51
C HIS A 43 10.20 -24.01 4.35
N GLU A 44 11.38 -23.51 4.73
CA GLU A 44 11.70 -22.09 4.61
C GLU A 44 11.63 -21.61 3.15
N GLN A 45 12.20 -22.36 2.23
CA GLN A 45 12.14 -22.04 0.79
C GLN A 45 10.70 -22.03 0.28
N PHE A 46 9.89 -23.01 0.66
CA PHE A 46 8.47 -23.08 0.29
C PHE A 46 7.70 -21.85 0.81
N VAL A 47 7.90 -21.48 2.08
CA VAL A 47 7.24 -20.30 2.67
C VAL A 47 7.67 -19.02 1.97
N GLN A 48 8.96 -18.87 1.66
CA GLN A 48 9.47 -17.71 0.92
C GLN A 48 8.83 -17.62 -0.47
N MET A 49 8.86 -18.69 -1.25
CA MET A 49 8.26 -18.73 -2.59
C MET A 49 6.75 -18.45 -2.56
N LEU A 50 6.04 -19.01 -1.57
CA LEU A 50 4.61 -18.78 -1.40
C LEU A 50 4.32 -17.29 -1.10
N ASN A 51 5.13 -16.65 -0.25
CA ASN A 51 5.00 -15.22 0.03
C ASN A 51 5.23 -14.37 -1.22
N GLU A 52 6.27 -14.68 -2.01
CA GLU A 52 6.59 -13.99 -3.25
C GLU A 52 5.45 -14.10 -4.28
N VAL A 53 4.95 -15.32 -4.51
CA VAL A 53 3.83 -15.56 -5.46
C VAL A 53 2.55 -14.84 -5.00
N CYS A 54 2.20 -14.95 -3.71
CA CYS A 54 1.01 -14.26 -3.19
C CYS A 54 1.13 -12.74 -3.29
N LEU A 55 2.32 -12.18 -3.06
CA LEU A 55 2.58 -10.75 -3.17
C LEU A 55 2.49 -10.28 -4.63
N GLU A 56 3.09 -11.00 -5.56
CA GLU A 56 3.02 -10.69 -7.00
C GLU A 56 1.57 -10.70 -7.49
N LEU A 57 0.79 -11.72 -7.12
CA LEU A 57 -0.62 -11.80 -7.47
C LEU A 57 -1.45 -10.67 -6.86
N ALA A 58 -1.23 -10.33 -5.60
CA ALA A 58 -1.93 -9.24 -4.92
C ALA A 58 -1.62 -7.88 -5.59
N GLN A 59 -0.36 -7.61 -5.91
CA GLN A 59 0.02 -6.40 -6.63
C GLN A 59 -0.52 -6.38 -8.06
N GLY A 60 -0.60 -7.56 -8.72
CA GLY A 60 -1.23 -7.71 -10.03
C GLY A 60 -2.69 -7.28 -10.03
N ILE A 61 -3.46 -7.63 -8.97
CA ILE A 61 -4.85 -7.20 -8.80
C ILE A 61 -4.95 -5.67 -8.76
N ILE A 62 -4.04 -4.98 -8.07
CA ILE A 62 -4.06 -3.51 -8.01
C ILE A 62 -3.70 -2.88 -9.35
N ARG A 63 -2.72 -3.45 -10.07
CA ARG A 63 -2.33 -2.95 -11.40
C ARG A 63 -3.43 -3.15 -12.45
N ASP A 64 -4.23 -4.20 -12.31
CA ASP A 64 -5.38 -4.52 -13.19
C ASP A 64 -6.71 -4.01 -12.62
N GLY A 65 -6.65 -3.14 -11.61
CA GLY A 65 -7.85 -2.56 -10.98
C GLY A 65 -8.68 -1.75 -11.97
N GLU A 66 -10.00 -1.77 -11.80
CA GLU A 66 -10.94 -1.08 -12.68
C GLU A 66 -10.62 0.41 -12.83
N GLY A 67 -10.22 0.81 -14.03
CA GLY A 67 -9.87 2.19 -14.35
C GLY A 67 -8.62 2.72 -13.64
N ALA A 68 -7.80 1.86 -13.04
CA ALA A 68 -6.53 2.26 -12.43
C ALA A 68 -5.56 2.78 -13.49
N THR A 69 -4.92 3.89 -13.20
CA THR A 69 -3.86 4.47 -14.03
C THR A 69 -2.52 4.52 -13.29
N LYS A 70 -2.54 4.28 -11.99
CA LYS A 70 -1.34 4.30 -11.15
C LYS A 70 -1.35 3.16 -10.14
N PHE A 71 -0.17 2.58 -9.93
CA PHE A 71 0.11 1.66 -8.84
C PHE A 71 0.82 2.40 -7.72
N VAL A 72 0.30 2.33 -6.51
CA VAL A 72 0.79 3.12 -5.38
C VAL A 72 1.12 2.21 -4.20
N ALA A 73 2.36 2.25 -3.75
CA ALA A 73 2.78 1.67 -2.49
C ALA A 73 2.76 2.74 -1.39
N VAL A 74 2.05 2.48 -0.30
CA VAL A 74 2.03 3.32 0.90
C VAL A 74 2.78 2.59 1.99
N GLU A 75 3.99 3.05 2.27
CA GLU A 75 4.89 2.50 3.27
C GLU A 75 4.90 3.37 4.51
N VAL A 76 4.61 2.79 5.66
CA VAL A 76 4.69 3.47 6.97
C VAL A 76 5.72 2.76 7.81
N GLY A 77 6.78 3.49 8.14
CA GLY A 77 7.97 2.99 8.83
C GLY A 77 8.26 3.68 10.14
N SER A 78 9.30 3.19 10.81
CA SER A 78 9.77 3.70 12.10
C SER A 78 8.66 3.79 13.16
N SER A 79 7.75 2.81 13.17
CA SER A 79 6.60 2.70 14.07
C SER A 79 6.90 1.81 15.27
N GLU A 80 6.19 2.03 16.37
CA GLU A 80 6.23 1.17 17.56
C GLU A 80 5.39 -0.10 17.38
N SER A 81 4.33 -0.05 16.57
CA SER A 81 3.43 -1.18 16.35
C SER A 81 3.08 -1.40 14.89
N ARG A 82 2.85 -2.68 14.55
CA ARG A 82 2.36 -3.10 13.24
C ARG A 82 0.98 -2.51 12.93
N SER A 83 0.10 -2.48 13.93
CA SER A 83 -1.26 -1.96 13.76
C SER A 83 -1.26 -0.47 13.43
N ASP A 84 -0.38 0.32 14.05
CA ASP A 84 -0.31 1.76 13.79
C ASP A 84 0.19 2.04 12.38
N SER A 85 1.25 1.32 11.93
CA SER A 85 1.72 1.41 10.55
C SER A 85 0.59 1.12 9.56
N LEU A 86 -0.17 0.03 9.79
CA LEU A 86 -1.26 -0.36 8.91
C LEU A 86 -2.43 0.63 8.93
N ASN A 87 -2.83 1.09 10.12
CA ASN A 87 -3.92 2.05 10.25
C ASN A 87 -3.63 3.35 9.49
N ILE A 88 -2.39 3.84 9.56
CA ILE A 88 -1.96 5.02 8.81
C ILE A 88 -1.91 4.72 7.31
N ALA A 89 -1.31 3.59 6.92
CA ALA A 89 -1.21 3.21 5.51
C ALA A 89 -2.60 3.08 4.86
N TYR A 90 -3.55 2.42 5.53
CA TYR A 90 -4.92 2.32 5.05
C TYR A 90 -5.67 3.64 5.07
N ALA A 91 -5.43 4.52 6.05
CA ALA A 91 -6.04 5.84 6.08
C ALA A 91 -5.65 6.67 4.85
N ILE A 92 -4.42 6.52 4.36
CA ILE A 92 -3.93 7.15 3.13
C ILE A 92 -4.51 6.43 1.90
N ALA A 93 -4.34 5.10 1.82
CA ALA A 93 -4.72 4.28 0.67
C ALA A 93 -6.21 4.34 0.36
N ASN A 94 -7.06 4.44 1.39
CA ASN A 94 -8.52 4.51 1.29
C ASN A 94 -9.08 5.94 1.26
N SER A 95 -8.21 6.96 1.21
CA SER A 95 -8.68 8.36 1.16
C SER A 95 -9.11 8.74 -0.27
N PRO A 96 -10.40 9.01 -0.55
CA PRO A 96 -10.82 9.44 -1.88
C PRO A 96 -10.12 10.72 -2.34
N LEU A 97 -9.81 11.64 -1.41
CA LEU A 97 -9.07 12.86 -1.74
C LEU A 97 -7.62 12.56 -2.15
N MET A 98 -6.98 11.58 -1.52
CA MET A 98 -5.64 11.14 -1.94
C MET A 98 -5.70 10.42 -3.29
N LYS A 99 -6.64 9.49 -3.46
CA LYS A 99 -6.78 8.72 -4.70
C LYS A 99 -7.08 9.61 -5.92
N THR A 100 -7.89 10.67 -5.74
CA THR A 100 -8.15 11.66 -6.81
C THR A 100 -6.95 12.59 -7.05
N ALA A 101 -6.13 12.89 -6.04
CA ALA A 101 -4.87 13.61 -6.23
C ALA A 101 -3.85 12.78 -7.01
N LEU A 102 -3.76 11.47 -6.73
CA LEU A 102 -2.95 10.52 -7.49
C LEU A 102 -3.36 10.48 -8.97
N PHE A 103 -4.66 10.38 -9.26
CA PHE A 103 -5.19 10.43 -10.62
C PHE A 103 -4.82 11.74 -11.34
N ALA A 104 -4.95 12.87 -10.64
CA ALA A 104 -4.62 14.20 -11.19
C ALA A 104 -3.11 14.50 -11.25
N SER A 105 -2.25 13.58 -10.79
CA SER A 105 -0.80 13.82 -10.60
C SER A 105 -0.51 15.07 -9.75
N ASP A 106 -1.39 15.35 -8.76
CA ASP A 106 -1.30 16.49 -7.85
C ASP A 106 -0.53 16.08 -6.58
N ALA A 107 0.66 16.62 -6.39
CA ALA A 107 1.50 16.40 -5.20
C ALA A 107 0.93 17.13 -3.96
N ASN A 108 -0.33 16.86 -3.64
CA ASN A 108 -1.08 17.53 -2.57
C ASN A 108 -0.70 16.99 -1.19
N TRP A 109 0.41 17.48 -0.65
CA TRP A 109 0.88 17.08 0.68
C TRP A 109 -0.14 17.39 1.79
N GLY A 110 -1.00 18.41 1.61
CA GLY A 110 -2.06 18.73 2.57
C GLY A 110 -3.10 17.62 2.70
N ARG A 111 -3.50 16.98 1.56
CA ARG A 111 -4.39 15.82 1.58
C ARG A 111 -3.73 14.61 2.24
N LEU A 112 -2.43 14.44 2.04
CA LEU A 112 -1.67 13.36 2.64
C LEU A 112 -1.61 13.52 4.17
N VAL A 113 -1.26 14.70 4.67
CA VAL A 113 -1.24 15.00 6.12
C VAL A 113 -2.64 14.84 6.73
N MET A 114 -3.68 15.30 6.04
CA MET A 114 -5.07 15.12 6.48
C MET A 114 -5.44 13.64 6.59
N ALA A 115 -5.05 12.82 5.62
CA ALA A 115 -5.30 11.38 5.66
C ALA A 115 -4.56 10.70 6.81
N ILE A 116 -3.30 11.06 7.06
CA ILE A 116 -2.51 10.59 8.21
C ILE A 116 -3.19 10.99 9.53
N GLY A 117 -3.59 12.25 9.67
CA GLY A 117 -4.22 12.76 10.90
C GLY A 117 -5.62 12.18 11.19
N LYS A 118 -6.25 11.54 10.19
CA LYS A 118 -7.52 10.81 10.35
C LYS A 118 -7.32 9.40 10.92
N ALA A 119 -6.11 8.84 10.84
CA ALA A 119 -5.84 7.51 11.35
C ALA A 119 -6.08 7.45 12.87
N PRO A 120 -6.65 6.34 13.40
CA PRO A 120 -6.89 6.17 14.84
C PRO A 120 -5.59 5.82 15.57
N VAL A 121 -4.57 6.66 15.43
CA VAL A 121 -3.21 6.48 15.96
C VAL A 121 -2.75 7.78 16.60
N ASP A 122 -2.12 7.69 17.77
CA ASP A 122 -1.48 8.84 18.40
C ASP A 122 -0.13 9.11 17.72
N ILE A 123 -0.02 10.24 17.03
CA ILE A 123 1.13 10.58 16.19
C ILE A 123 1.81 11.84 16.75
N ASP A 124 3.10 11.74 17.08
CA ASP A 124 3.91 12.93 17.35
C ASP A 124 4.28 13.62 16.02
N VAL A 125 3.51 14.64 15.66
CA VAL A 125 3.71 15.39 14.42
C VAL A 125 5.12 15.96 14.31
N ASN A 126 5.79 16.29 15.43
CA ASN A 126 7.15 16.85 15.40
C ASN A 126 8.23 15.83 15.01
N LYS A 127 7.88 14.54 14.95
CA LYS A 127 8.76 13.47 14.47
C LYS A 127 8.43 13.01 13.06
N LEU A 128 7.30 13.45 12.50
CA LEU A 128 6.78 12.96 11.23
C LEU A 128 7.62 13.42 10.05
N ASP A 129 8.13 12.47 9.26
CA ASP A 129 8.75 12.71 7.97
C ASP A 129 7.90 12.05 6.87
N ILE A 130 7.77 12.70 5.71
CA ILE A 130 6.96 12.22 4.58
C ILE A 130 7.75 12.38 3.29
N PHE A 131 7.69 11.35 2.44
CA PHE A 131 8.36 11.31 1.16
C PHE A 131 7.41 10.85 0.04
N LEU A 132 7.62 11.36 -1.16
CA LEU A 132 7.13 10.82 -2.43
C LEU A 132 8.34 10.33 -3.22
N GLY A 133 8.50 9.02 -3.39
CA GLY A 133 9.72 8.45 -3.90
C GLY A 133 10.92 8.93 -3.07
N ASP A 134 11.87 9.58 -3.73
CA ASP A 134 13.04 10.18 -3.10
C ASP A 134 12.85 11.64 -2.68
N VAL A 135 11.71 12.25 -3.01
CA VAL A 135 11.41 13.65 -2.70
C VAL A 135 10.83 13.77 -1.29
N GLN A 136 11.56 14.43 -0.38
CA GLN A 136 11.06 14.72 0.95
C GLN A 136 10.06 15.88 0.91
N LEU A 137 8.79 15.59 1.28
CA LEU A 137 7.72 16.59 1.37
C LEU A 137 7.72 17.30 2.71
N MET A 138 7.89 16.51 3.77
CA MET A 138 7.82 16.95 5.15
C MET A 138 8.99 16.38 5.95
N LYS A 139 9.55 17.21 6.81
CA LYS A 139 10.60 16.86 7.75
C LYS A 139 10.26 17.37 9.13
N LYS A 140 10.19 16.48 10.12
CA LYS A 140 9.85 16.81 11.51
C LYS A 140 8.59 17.67 11.62
N GLY A 141 7.53 17.25 10.92
CA GLY A 141 6.24 17.93 10.95
C GLY A 141 6.15 19.24 10.19
N GLN A 142 7.19 19.69 9.50
CA GLN A 142 7.24 20.91 8.73
C GLN A 142 7.53 20.64 7.26
N LYS A 143 7.09 21.53 6.37
CA LYS A 143 7.44 21.45 4.94
C LYS A 143 8.97 21.38 4.81
N ALA A 144 9.48 20.42 4.04
CA ALA A 144 10.91 20.29 3.81
C ALA A 144 11.46 21.52 3.06
N LEU A 145 12.62 22.01 3.48
CA LEU A 145 13.21 23.25 2.93
C LEU A 145 13.53 23.13 1.44
N ASP A 146 13.97 21.96 1.01
CA ASP A 146 14.37 21.67 -0.37
C ASP A 146 13.20 21.20 -1.26
N TYR A 147 11.97 21.11 -0.70
CA TYR A 147 10.81 20.68 -1.47
C TYR A 147 10.37 21.74 -2.47
N THR A 148 10.18 21.31 -3.70
CA THR A 148 9.55 22.12 -4.76
C THR A 148 8.31 21.41 -5.30
N GLU A 149 7.29 22.18 -5.66
CA GLU A 149 6.05 21.64 -6.27
C GLU A 149 6.36 20.83 -7.54
N LYS A 150 7.36 21.31 -8.33
CA LYS A 150 7.78 20.58 -9.54
C LYS A 150 8.32 19.19 -9.23
N ALA A 151 9.20 19.06 -8.24
CA ALA A 151 9.76 17.76 -7.87
C ALA A 151 8.67 16.79 -7.39
N GLY A 152 7.71 17.28 -6.60
CA GLY A 152 6.55 16.48 -6.19
C GLY A 152 5.67 16.05 -7.37
N SER A 153 5.38 16.97 -8.29
CA SER A 153 4.56 16.68 -9.47
C SER A 153 5.25 15.72 -10.44
N ASP A 154 6.57 15.81 -10.58
CA ASP A 154 7.35 14.88 -11.42
C ASP A 154 7.20 13.43 -10.89
N VAL A 155 7.27 13.19 -9.58
CA VAL A 155 7.02 11.86 -8.99
C VAL A 155 5.56 11.43 -9.16
N MET A 156 4.61 12.35 -8.94
CA MET A 156 3.19 12.03 -9.08
C MET A 156 2.77 11.75 -10.52
N ALA A 157 3.58 12.11 -11.52
CA ALA A 157 3.35 11.78 -12.93
C ALA A 157 3.74 10.34 -13.30
N GLU A 158 4.56 9.67 -12.48
CA GLU A 158 4.97 8.28 -12.69
C GLU A 158 3.77 7.32 -12.59
N GLU A 159 3.84 6.17 -13.24
CA GLU A 159 2.84 5.11 -13.15
C GLU A 159 2.93 4.34 -11.83
N GLU A 160 4.13 4.21 -11.28
CA GLU A 160 4.39 3.56 -9.99
C GLU A 160 4.90 4.58 -8.97
N ILE A 161 4.17 4.76 -7.87
CA ILE A 161 4.43 5.79 -6.87
C ILE A 161 4.67 5.13 -5.51
N LEU A 162 5.75 5.54 -4.84
CA LEU A 162 5.99 5.21 -3.43
C LEU A 162 5.68 6.42 -2.55
N ILE A 163 4.71 6.29 -1.66
CA ILE A 163 4.46 7.21 -0.54
C ILE A 163 5.09 6.59 0.69
N ARG A 164 6.05 7.27 1.31
CA ARG A 164 6.70 6.80 2.53
C ARG A 164 6.48 7.77 3.67
N VAL A 165 6.02 7.22 4.80
CA VAL A 165 5.77 7.95 6.05
C VAL A 165 6.67 7.37 7.13
N GLU A 166 7.49 8.18 7.79
CA GLU A 166 8.35 7.78 8.89
C GLU A 166 7.86 8.42 10.18
N LEU A 167 7.44 7.60 11.13
CA LEU A 167 6.93 8.06 12.42
C LEU A 167 8.05 8.40 13.41
N ASN A 168 9.26 7.87 13.18
CA ASN A 168 10.44 8.06 14.03
C ASN A 168 10.17 7.73 15.52
N ALA A 169 9.38 6.67 15.77
CA ALA A 169 8.97 6.21 17.09
C ALA A 169 9.45 4.77 17.40
N GLY A 170 9.81 3.98 16.38
CA GLY A 170 10.20 2.59 16.54
C GLY A 170 10.93 2.05 15.32
N SER A 171 10.83 0.74 15.06
CA SER A 171 11.53 0.06 13.96
C SER A 171 10.62 -0.74 13.04
N ILE A 172 9.33 -0.80 13.31
CA ILE A 172 8.38 -1.57 12.52
C ILE A 172 8.04 -0.81 11.24
N ARG A 173 7.88 -1.56 10.14
CA ARG A 173 7.54 -1.04 8.82
C ARG A 173 6.52 -1.95 8.16
N GLU A 174 5.48 -1.36 7.59
CA GLU A 174 4.43 -2.07 6.88
C GLU A 174 4.07 -1.32 5.58
N THR A 175 3.60 -2.07 4.59
CA THR A 175 3.22 -1.52 3.29
C THR A 175 1.81 -1.96 2.92
N VAL A 176 1.04 -1.04 2.35
CA VAL A 176 -0.26 -1.28 1.72
C VAL A 176 -0.18 -0.80 0.27
N TRP A 177 -0.75 -1.57 -0.65
CA TRP A 177 -0.79 -1.21 -2.08
C TRP A 177 -2.19 -0.79 -2.48
N THR A 178 -2.27 0.25 -3.31
CA THR A 178 -3.52 0.81 -3.80
C THR A 178 -3.35 1.37 -5.22
N SER A 179 -4.43 1.81 -5.82
CA SER A 179 -4.47 2.54 -7.08
C SER A 179 -4.95 3.97 -6.87
N ASP A 180 -4.93 4.78 -7.91
CA ASP A 180 -5.67 6.03 -8.00
C ASP A 180 -7.19 5.81 -8.12
N LEU A 181 -7.98 6.88 -8.14
CA LEU A 181 -9.42 6.86 -8.41
C LEU A 181 -9.71 7.75 -9.63
N SER A 182 -9.93 7.10 -10.77
CA SER A 182 -10.15 7.74 -12.06
C SER A 182 -11.63 7.95 -12.37
N HIS A 183 -11.92 8.73 -13.41
CA HIS A 183 -13.28 8.82 -13.97
C HIS A 183 -13.76 7.48 -14.54
N GLU A 184 -12.83 6.66 -15.04
CA GLU A 184 -13.13 5.35 -15.61
C GLU A 184 -13.62 4.37 -14.55
N TYR A 185 -13.05 4.41 -13.32
CA TYR A 185 -13.56 3.65 -12.19
C TYR A 185 -15.06 3.95 -11.96
N VAL A 186 -15.41 5.23 -11.92
CA VAL A 186 -16.80 5.64 -11.72
C VAL A 186 -17.69 5.18 -12.87
N ARG A 187 -17.23 5.30 -14.12
CA ARG A 187 -17.97 4.88 -15.31
C ARG A 187 -18.26 3.38 -15.27
N ILE A 188 -17.25 2.56 -15.05
CA ILE A 188 -17.37 1.10 -15.01
C ILE A 188 -18.37 0.69 -13.92
N ASN A 189 -18.20 1.18 -12.69
CA ASN A 189 -19.03 0.78 -11.56
C ASN A 189 -20.47 1.33 -11.63
N ALA A 190 -20.68 2.51 -12.25
CA ALA A 190 -22.02 3.06 -12.46
C ALA A 190 -22.82 2.33 -13.56
N GLU A 191 -22.13 1.75 -14.56
CA GLU A 191 -22.75 1.03 -15.67
C GLU A 191 -22.86 -0.48 -15.40
N TYR A 192 -22.13 -0.99 -14.39
CA TYR A 192 -22.17 -2.40 -14.01
C TYR A 192 -23.55 -2.78 -13.49
N ARG A 193 -24.23 -3.63 -14.27
CA ARG A 193 -25.52 -4.23 -13.89
C ARG A 193 -25.33 -5.74 -13.80
N THR A 194 -25.50 -6.28 -12.62
CA THR A 194 -25.63 -7.73 -12.38
C THR A 194 -26.98 -8.26 -12.79
#